data_863a141f714cb8368a0f5799e61b3c8f
#
_entry.id   863a141f714cb8368a0f5799e61b3c8f
#
_cell.length_a   1.000
_cell.length_b   1.000
_cell.length_c   1.000
_cell.angle_alpha   90.00
_cell.angle_beta   90.00
_cell.angle_gamma   90.00
#
_symmetry.space_group_name_H-M   'P 1'
#
loop_
_entity.id
_entity.type
_entity.pdbx_description
1 polymer ?
#
loop_
_entity_poly.entity_id
_entity_poly.type
_entity_poly.pdbx_seq_one_letter_code
_entity_poly.pdbx_strand_id
1 'polypeptide(L)'
;SELGGQPAILYPEKKIYDIPAFPQTTGAELIENLLIQLKRFEDRVSIHLKEEVQTFKKTDGIFTIATSKGQHLSKAIVIACGNGAFAPRPLGVDNEEDFANNNLLYNVHSLDQFAGKKVVIAGGGDSAVDWANHLDGVAESVTLIHRRDAFRAHEHSVELLYQSSVNVMTPYVPLEIKGENGHAQSLTVQRVKSDEVIELPIDALIVSFGFSTNNKNLRNWNVDYKRSSITVNAQFETSQEGVYAIGGAAEYDGKIDLIAVGMGEAPIAINQAIQYIEPDGKNRPVHSTSLIE
;
A
#
# COMPACT_ATOMS: atom_id res chain seq x y z
N SER A 1 8.07 -5.62 -2.47
CA SER A 1 8.93 -6.29 -1.49
C SER A 1 8.41 -7.68 -1.14
N GLU A 2 7.13 -7.84 -0.95
CA GLU A 2 6.41 -9.07 -0.63
C GLU A 2 5.10 -9.14 -1.42
N LEU A 3 4.47 -10.34 -1.45
CA LEU A 3 3.20 -10.53 -2.13
C LEU A 3 2.05 -9.88 -1.36
N GLY A 4 1.03 -9.39 -2.09
CA GLY A 4 -0.21 -8.86 -1.51
C GLY A 4 -0.39 -7.35 -1.66
N GLY A 5 0.69 -6.60 -1.94
CA GLY A 5 0.59 -5.16 -2.21
C GLY A 5 -0.03 -4.37 -1.06
N GLN A 6 -0.78 -3.31 -1.41
CA GLN A 6 -1.38 -2.40 -0.42
C GLN A 6 -2.29 -3.09 0.62
N PRO A 7 -3.19 -4.00 0.27
CA PRO A 7 -4.05 -4.65 1.26
C PRO A 7 -3.29 -5.40 2.35
N ALA A 8 -2.22 -6.12 1.97
CA ALA A 8 -1.42 -6.87 2.93
C ALA A 8 -0.51 -5.99 3.78
N ILE A 9 -0.02 -4.87 3.23
CA ILE A 9 1.01 -4.05 3.88
C ILE A 9 0.39 -2.88 4.65
N LEU A 10 -0.61 -2.20 4.08
CA LEU A 10 -1.13 -0.97 4.67
C LEU A 10 -2.26 -1.19 5.67
N TYR A 11 -3.08 -2.22 5.44
CA TYR A 11 -4.28 -2.46 6.25
C TYR A 11 -4.65 -3.95 6.32
N PRO A 12 -3.70 -4.82 6.77
CA PRO A 12 -3.93 -6.27 6.81
C PRO A 12 -5.14 -6.66 7.64
N GLU A 13 -5.38 -5.99 8.76
CA GLU A 13 -6.48 -6.27 9.70
C GLU A 13 -7.76 -5.46 9.42
N LYS A 14 -7.70 -4.50 8.48
CA LYS A 14 -8.86 -3.66 8.18
C LYS A 14 -9.95 -4.48 7.48
N LYS A 15 -11.16 -4.39 7.98
CA LYS A 15 -12.34 -5.03 7.38
C LYS A 15 -12.73 -4.34 6.08
N ILE A 16 -12.95 -5.14 5.06
CA ILE A 16 -13.35 -4.75 3.71
C ILE A 16 -14.73 -5.35 3.45
N TYR A 17 -15.68 -4.55 2.99
CA TYR A 17 -17.09 -4.94 2.82
C TYR A 17 -17.56 -4.91 1.36
N ASP A 18 -16.74 -4.39 0.46
CA ASP A 18 -17.06 -4.13 -0.95
C ASP A 18 -16.40 -5.12 -1.92
N ILE A 19 -16.04 -6.30 -1.44
CA ILE A 19 -15.61 -7.43 -2.28
C ILE A 19 -16.81 -8.35 -2.50
N PRO A 20 -17.29 -8.51 -3.75
CA PRO A 20 -18.39 -9.41 -4.06
C PRO A 20 -18.15 -10.83 -3.53
N ALA A 21 -19.21 -11.49 -3.04
CA ALA A 21 -19.21 -12.81 -2.41
C ALA A 21 -18.60 -12.92 -1.01
N PHE A 22 -18.02 -11.86 -0.46
CA PHE A 22 -17.59 -11.80 0.94
C PHE A 22 -18.50 -10.85 1.72
N PRO A 23 -19.25 -11.31 2.73
CA PRO A 23 -19.99 -10.43 3.63
C PRO A 23 -19.09 -9.42 4.33
N GLN A 24 -17.88 -9.87 4.67
CA GLN A 24 -16.71 -9.09 5.08
C GLN A 24 -15.46 -9.95 4.88
N THR A 25 -14.32 -9.30 4.67
CA THR A 25 -12.99 -9.93 4.69
C THR A 25 -11.99 -8.91 5.25
N THR A 26 -10.77 -9.36 5.57
CA THR A 26 -9.66 -8.44 5.86
C THR A 26 -8.68 -8.35 4.69
N GLY A 27 -7.78 -7.37 4.71
CA GLY A 27 -6.73 -7.26 3.70
C GLY A 27 -5.88 -8.54 3.64
N ALA A 28 -5.51 -9.09 4.80
CA ALA A 28 -4.72 -10.31 4.91
C ALA A 28 -5.46 -11.53 4.36
N GLU A 29 -6.71 -11.76 4.81
CA GLU A 29 -7.54 -12.88 4.35
C GLU A 29 -7.79 -12.85 2.83
N LEU A 30 -8.05 -11.66 2.27
CA LEU A 30 -8.23 -11.49 0.83
C LEU A 30 -6.98 -11.93 0.06
N ILE A 31 -5.80 -11.48 0.50
CA ILE A 31 -4.54 -11.84 -0.15
C ILE A 31 -4.23 -13.32 0.01
N GLU A 32 -4.46 -13.91 1.18
CA GLU A 32 -4.30 -15.35 1.39
C GLU A 32 -5.14 -16.17 0.41
N ASN A 33 -6.42 -15.82 0.25
CA ASN A 33 -7.32 -16.48 -0.70
C ASN A 33 -6.84 -16.34 -2.15
N LEU A 34 -6.35 -15.16 -2.56
CA LEU A 34 -5.77 -14.94 -3.89
C LEU A 34 -4.49 -15.75 -4.11
N LEU A 35 -3.64 -15.90 -3.09
CA LEU A 35 -2.45 -16.74 -3.16
C LEU A 35 -2.78 -18.22 -3.27
N ILE A 36 -3.83 -18.70 -2.59
CA ILE A 36 -4.34 -20.07 -2.75
C ILE A 36 -4.82 -20.31 -4.18
N GLN A 37 -5.50 -19.33 -4.82
CA GLN A 37 -5.88 -19.43 -6.23
C GLN A 37 -4.67 -19.47 -7.15
N LEU A 38 -3.67 -18.63 -6.91
CA LEU A 38 -2.43 -18.55 -7.70
C LEU A 38 -1.63 -19.85 -7.61
N LYS A 39 -1.60 -20.50 -6.46
CA LYS A 39 -0.87 -21.75 -6.24
C LYS A 39 -1.24 -22.88 -7.21
N ARG A 40 -2.46 -22.88 -7.75
CA ARG A 40 -2.89 -23.85 -8.77
C ARG A 40 -2.09 -23.77 -10.07
N PHE A 41 -1.38 -22.67 -10.28
CA PHE A 41 -0.64 -22.36 -11.50
C PHE A 41 0.84 -22.13 -11.22
N GLU A 42 1.35 -22.59 -10.07
CA GLU A 42 2.75 -22.37 -9.66
C GLU A 42 3.78 -22.83 -10.68
N ASP A 43 3.49 -23.92 -11.40
CA ASP A 43 4.35 -24.44 -12.48
C ASP A 43 4.45 -23.52 -13.72
N ARG A 44 3.57 -22.53 -13.83
CA ARG A 44 3.45 -21.63 -14.99
C ARG A 44 3.75 -20.19 -14.68
N VAL A 45 3.96 -19.87 -13.40
CA VAL A 45 4.14 -18.50 -12.90
C VAL A 45 5.50 -18.37 -12.24
N SER A 46 6.29 -17.40 -12.69
CA SER A 46 7.54 -16.99 -12.04
C SER A 46 7.33 -15.67 -11.30
N ILE A 47 7.62 -15.66 -10.00
CA ILE A 47 7.47 -14.48 -9.15
C ILE A 47 8.85 -13.93 -8.79
N HIS A 48 9.07 -12.67 -9.13
CA HIS A 48 10.32 -11.96 -8.85
C HIS A 48 10.09 -10.88 -7.81
N LEU A 49 10.46 -11.15 -6.56
CA LEU A 49 10.33 -10.20 -5.46
C LEU A 49 11.54 -9.27 -5.34
N LYS A 50 11.31 -8.07 -4.80
CA LYS A 50 12.33 -7.03 -4.60
C LYS A 50 13.07 -6.71 -5.92
N GLU A 51 12.32 -6.72 -7.02
CA GLU A 51 12.83 -6.43 -8.35
C GLU A 51 11.94 -5.37 -9.00
N GLU A 52 12.52 -4.21 -9.28
CA GLU A 52 11.81 -3.05 -9.79
C GLU A 52 12.00 -2.93 -11.30
N VAL A 53 10.91 -2.80 -12.05
CA VAL A 53 10.94 -2.49 -13.49
C VAL A 53 11.33 -1.03 -13.67
N GLN A 54 12.44 -0.81 -14.37
CA GLN A 54 12.99 0.52 -14.65
C GLN A 54 12.50 1.06 -15.99
N THR A 55 12.68 0.25 -17.05
CA THR A 55 12.27 0.59 -18.42
C THR A 55 11.86 -0.66 -19.17
N PHE A 56 11.16 -0.49 -20.29
CA PHE A 56 10.99 -1.54 -21.27
C PHE A 56 10.97 -0.97 -22.69
N LYS A 57 11.36 -1.79 -23.64
CA LYS A 57 11.41 -1.43 -25.07
C LYS A 57 11.00 -2.63 -25.92
N LYS A 58 10.16 -2.39 -26.92
CA LYS A 58 9.74 -3.40 -27.91
C LYS A 58 10.70 -3.39 -29.11
N THR A 59 11.19 -4.57 -29.50
CA THR A 59 11.99 -4.77 -30.71
C THR A 59 11.55 -6.09 -31.33
N ASP A 60 11.21 -6.10 -32.61
CA ASP A 60 10.76 -7.29 -33.37
C ASP A 60 9.62 -8.07 -32.66
N GLY A 61 8.66 -7.34 -32.09
CA GLY A 61 7.49 -7.93 -31.42
C GLY A 61 7.75 -8.42 -29.99
N ILE A 62 8.97 -8.33 -29.47
CA ILE A 62 9.36 -8.77 -28.13
C ILE A 62 9.72 -7.55 -27.28
N PHE A 63 9.19 -7.48 -26.06
CA PHE A 63 9.59 -6.51 -25.05
C PHE A 63 10.82 -7.00 -24.32
N THR A 64 11.85 -6.15 -24.24
CA THR A 64 12.95 -6.29 -23.30
C THR A 64 12.66 -5.39 -22.11
N ILE A 65 12.49 -5.99 -20.94
CA ILE A 65 12.16 -5.32 -19.69
C ILE A 65 13.43 -5.24 -18.85
N ALA A 66 13.94 -4.03 -18.63
CA ALA A 66 15.09 -3.80 -17.76
C ALA A 66 14.60 -3.57 -16.31
N THR A 67 15.21 -4.28 -15.39
CA THR A 67 14.88 -4.23 -13.97
C THR A 67 16.09 -3.87 -13.12
N SER A 68 15.88 -3.70 -11.81
CA SER A 68 16.94 -3.47 -10.83
C SER A 68 17.89 -4.68 -10.67
N LYS A 69 17.52 -5.87 -11.19
CA LYS A 69 18.31 -7.10 -11.05
C LYS A 69 18.77 -7.72 -12.37
N GLY A 70 18.20 -7.29 -13.49
CA GLY A 70 18.55 -7.87 -14.79
C GLY A 70 17.57 -7.49 -15.90
N GLN A 71 17.36 -8.41 -16.82
CA GLN A 71 16.47 -8.22 -17.96
C GLN A 71 15.55 -9.42 -18.13
N HIS A 72 14.30 -9.16 -18.54
CA HIS A 72 13.31 -10.16 -18.90
C HIS A 72 12.80 -9.91 -20.32
N LEU A 73 12.34 -10.96 -20.97
CA LEU A 73 11.68 -10.89 -22.27
C LEU A 73 10.19 -11.21 -22.14
N SER A 74 9.36 -10.47 -22.84
CA SER A 74 7.90 -10.71 -22.85
C SER A 74 7.29 -10.35 -24.20
N LYS A 75 6.18 -11.00 -24.54
CA LYS A 75 5.39 -10.68 -25.74
C LYS A 75 4.34 -9.60 -25.46
N ALA A 76 3.89 -9.48 -24.22
CA ALA A 76 2.97 -8.43 -23.75
C ALA A 76 3.29 -8.05 -22.32
N ILE A 77 2.82 -6.89 -21.88
CA ILE A 77 3.02 -6.39 -20.51
C ILE A 77 1.66 -5.99 -19.95
N VAL A 78 1.36 -6.41 -18.71
CA VAL A 78 0.22 -5.91 -17.93
C VAL A 78 0.75 -5.20 -16.69
N ILE A 79 0.50 -3.91 -16.61
CA ILE A 79 0.93 -3.04 -15.50
C ILE A 79 -0.17 -3.04 -14.44
N ALA A 80 0.10 -3.63 -13.29
CA ALA A 80 -0.81 -3.72 -12.14
C ALA A 80 -0.15 -3.19 -10.85
N CYS A 81 0.72 -2.20 -10.98
CA CYS A 81 1.52 -1.66 -9.89
C CYS A 81 0.74 -0.75 -8.92
N GLY A 82 -0.58 -0.62 -9.10
CA GLY A 82 -1.39 0.30 -8.33
C GLY A 82 -0.90 1.75 -8.50
N ASN A 83 -0.87 2.50 -7.41
CA ASN A 83 -0.33 3.86 -7.41
C ASN A 83 1.22 3.92 -7.43
N GLY A 84 1.88 2.83 -7.83
CA GLY A 84 3.33 2.70 -7.87
C GLY A 84 3.94 2.18 -6.57
N ALA A 85 5.27 2.16 -6.53
CA ALA A 85 5.98 1.85 -5.30
C ALA A 85 5.58 2.87 -4.23
N PHE A 86 5.11 2.37 -3.11
CA PHE A 86 4.78 3.21 -1.97
C PHE A 86 5.80 3.00 -0.85
N ALA A 87 6.20 4.10 -0.26
CA ALA A 87 7.03 4.11 0.94
C ALA A 87 6.29 4.89 2.03
N PRO A 88 6.38 4.48 3.29
CA PRO A 88 5.85 5.29 4.38
C PRO A 88 6.51 6.66 4.35
N ARG A 89 5.72 7.68 4.66
CA ARG A 89 6.29 9.02 4.85
C ARG A 89 7.07 9.04 6.15
N PRO A 90 8.35 9.47 6.10
CA PRO A 90 9.20 9.49 7.27
C PRO A 90 8.63 10.38 8.38
N LEU A 91 9.05 10.12 9.61
CA LEU A 91 8.74 10.96 10.76
C LEU A 91 9.30 12.38 10.58
N GLY A 92 10.45 12.48 9.90
CA GLY A 92 11.09 13.74 9.53
C GLY A 92 12.01 14.29 10.59
N VAL A 93 12.56 13.44 11.44
CA VAL A 93 13.64 13.77 12.39
C VAL A 93 14.96 13.16 11.90
N ASP A 94 16.08 13.83 12.20
CA ASP A 94 17.38 13.53 11.57
C ASP A 94 17.89 12.10 11.85
N ASN A 95 17.54 11.50 12.99
CA ASN A 95 18.07 10.21 13.43
C ASN A 95 17.03 9.09 13.42
N GLU A 96 15.94 9.22 12.67
CA GLU A 96 14.86 8.22 12.66
C GLU A 96 15.29 6.85 12.12
N GLU A 97 16.26 6.82 11.18
CA GLU A 97 16.75 5.60 10.57
C GLU A 97 17.43 4.66 11.58
N ASP A 98 18.01 5.21 12.64
CA ASP A 98 18.67 4.43 13.70
C ASP A 98 17.67 3.55 14.47
N PHE A 99 16.39 3.92 14.48
CA PHE A 99 15.31 3.27 15.21
C PHE A 99 14.29 2.55 14.32
N ALA A 100 14.36 2.79 13.01
CA ALA A 100 13.45 2.21 12.04
C ALA A 100 13.55 0.67 12.04
N ASN A 101 12.40 -0.01 11.94
CA ASN A 101 12.28 -1.48 12.01
C ASN A 101 12.64 -2.12 13.37
N ASN A 102 12.83 -1.33 14.40
CA ASN A 102 12.96 -1.80 15.76
C ASN A 102 11.69 -1.41 16.55
N ASN A 103 11.69 -0.30 17.25
CA ASN A 103 10.48 0.19 17.94
C ASN A 103 9.94 1.52 17.38
N LEU A 104 10.51 2.03 16.28
CA LEU A 104 9.90 3.00 15.40
C LEU A 104 9.28 2.25 14.22
N LEU A 105 7.94 2.27 14.12
CA LEU A 105 7.16 1.43 13.24
C LEU A 105 6.35 2.27 12.26
N TYR A 106 6.47 1.97 10.98
CA TYR A 106 5.63 2.52 9.92
C TYR A 106 4.46 1.61 9.55
N ASN A 107 4.57 0.32 9.88
CA ASN A 107 3.56 -0.70 9.68
C ASN A 107 3.36 -1.47 11.00
N VAL A 108 2.13 -1.78 11.31
CA VAL A 108 1.75 -2.56 12.49
C VAL A 108 1.13 -3.87 12.02
N HIS A 109 1.69 -4.99 12.47
CA HIS A 109 1.24 -6.33 12.06
C HIS A 109 0.42 -7.05 13.13
N SER A 110 0.53 -6.67 14.40
CA SER A 110 -0.22 -7.27 15.50
C SER A 110 -0.38 -6.27 16.63
N LEU A 111 -1.55 -6.28 17.29
CA LEU A 111 -1.83 -5.45 18.46
C LEU A 111 -1.10 -5.98 19.71
N ASP A 112 -0.93 -7.30 19.82
CA ASP A 112 -0.37 -7.95 21.01
C ASP A 112 1.05 -7.51 21.34
N GLN A 113 1.82 -7.08 20.32
CA GLN A 113 3.17 -6.55 20.51
C GLN A 113 3.23 -5.29 21.38
N PHE A 114 2.11 -4.60 21.60
CA PHE A 114 2.02 -3.36 22.37
C PHE A 114 1.48 -3.53 23.78
N ALA A 115 1.12 -4.76 24.17
CA ALA A 115 0.60 -5.02 25.50
C ALA A 115 1.58 -4.54 26.58
N GLY A 116 1.08 -3.70 27.52
CA GLY A 116 1.86 -3.13 28.62
C GLY A 116 2.94 -2.13 28.22
N LYS A 117 2.90 -1.57 26.99
CA LYS A 117 3.86 -0.60 26.47
C LYS A 117 3.31 0.82 26.45
N LYS A 118 4.22 1.80 26.58
CA LYS A 118 3.95 3.22 26.33
C LYS A 118 4.09 3.47 24.83
N VAL A 119 2.98 3.73 24.17
CA VAL A 119 2.91 3.88 22.70
C VAL A 119 2.64 5.33 22.35
N VAL A 120 3.48 5.91 21.50
CA VAL A 120 3.19 7.18 20.87
C VAL A 120 2.84 6.93 19.40
N ILE A 121 1.76 7.56 18.93
CA ILE A 121 1.31 7.51 17.55
C ILE A 121 1.44 8.90 16.95
N ALA A 122 2.16 9.03 15.86
CA ALA A 122 2.31 10.29 15.13
C ALA A 122 1.43 10.26 13.86
N GLY A 123 0.38 11.08 13.82
CA GLY A 123 -0.53 11.13 12.67
C GLY A 123 -1.84 11.83 12.97
N GLY A 124 -2.72 11.93 11.98
CA GLY A 124 -4.03 12.59 12.14
C GLY A 124 -5.02 12.23 11.04
N GLY A 125 -4.78 11.15 10.31
CA GLY A 125 -5.70 10.50 9.38
C GLY A 125 -6.34 9.26 10.01
N ASP A 126 -7.18 8.56 9.24
CA ASP A 126 -7.90 7.35 9.68
C ASP A 126 -6.98 6.34 10.37
N SER A 127 -5.86 5.98 9.74
CA SER A 127 -4.93 5.00 10.32
C SER A 127 -4.40 5.39 11.70
N ALA A 128 -4.08 6.67 11.93
CA ALA A 128 -3.57 7.12 13.22
C ALA A 128 -4.64 7.03 14.32
N VAL A 129 -5.86 7.46 13.99
CA VAL A 129 -7.01 7.45 14.91
C VAL A 129 -7.47 6.03 15.18
N ASP A 130 -7.53 5.17 14.15
CA ASP A 130 -7.90 3.76 14.29
C ASP A 130 -6.90 3.01 15.19
N TRP A 131 -5.58 3.21 14.99
CA TRP A 131 -4.55 2.63 15.87
C TRP A 131 -4.66 3.13 17.30
N ALA A 132 -4.92 4.42 17.51
CA ALA A 132 -5.10 4.97 18.84
C ALA A 132 -6.29 4.31 19.56
N ASN A 133 -7.42 4.17 18.89
CA ASN A 133 -8.61 3.50 19.42
C ASN A 133 -8.40 2.00 19.69
N HIS A 134 -7.69 1.29 18.79
CA HIS A 134 -7.44 -0.14 18.96
C HIS A 134 -6.45 -0.46 20.08
N LEU A 135 -5.50 0.45 20.36
CA LEU A 135 -4.50 0.27 21.41
C LEU A 135 -4.98 0.75 22.79
N ASP A 136 -6.11 1.48 22.83
CA ASP A 136 -6.75 1.84 24.08
C ASP A 136 -7.18 0.58 24.85
N GLY A 137 -6.70 0.43 26.07
CA GLY A 137 -6.90 -0.77 26.90
C GLY A 137 -6.01 -1.98 26.57
N VAL A 138 -5.15 -1.93 25.53
CA VAL A 138 -4.14 -2.94 25.22
C VAL A 138 -2.76 -2.47 25.70
N ALA A 139 -2.37 -1.26 25.34
CA ALA A 139 -1.12 -0.65 25.78
C ALA A 139 -1.22 -0.16 27.24
N GLU A 140 -0.07 0.05 27.90
CA GLU A 140 -0.02 0.72 29.21
C GLU A 140 -0.53 2.17 29.09
N SER A 141 -0.12 2.87 28.04
CA SER A 141 -0.59 4.20 27.69
C SER A 141 -0.47 4.46 26.19
N VAL A 142 -1.40 5.23 25.65
CA VAL A 142 -1.37 5.68 24.27
C VAL A 142 -1.40 7.20 24.22
N THR A 143 -0.45 7.79 23.49
CA THR A 143 -0.44 9.22 23.17
C THR A 143 -0.52 9.41 21.66
N LEU A 144 -1.53 10.13 21.17
CA LEU A 144 -1.66 10.50 19.76
C LEU A 144 -1.23 11.96 19.58
N ILE A 145 -0.18 12.16 18.78
CA ILE A 145 0.30 13.50 18.42
C ILE A 145 -0.13 13.87 17.00
N HIS A 146 -0.66 15.07 16.82
CA HIS A 146 -1.02 15.61 15.52
C HIS A 146 -0.70 17.09 15.40
N ARG A 147 -0.21 17.52 14.21
CA ARG A 147 0.23 18.89 13.93
C ARG A 147 -0.89 19.93 13.80
N ARG A 148 -2.16 19.53 13.81
CA ARG A 148 -3.34 20.40 13.69
C ARG A 148 -4.35 20.02 14.75
N ASP A 149 -5.24 20.97 15.09
CA ASP A 149 -6.31 20.73 16.06
C ASP A 149 -7.46 19.89 15.50
N ALA A 150 -7.53 19.71 14.16
CA ALA A 150 -8.55 18.92 13.50
C ALA A 150 -7.95 17.67 12.82
N PHE A 151 -8.54 16.52 13.08
CA PHE A 151 -8.22 15.25 12.43
C PHE A 151 -8.83 15.15 11.03
N ARG A 152 -8.18 14.36 10.16
CA ARG A 152 -8.69 13.96 8.85
C ARG A 152 -9.09 12.48 8.87
N ALA A 153 -9.84 12.10 9.89
CA ALA A 153 -10.34 10.76 10.09
C ALA A 153 -11.87 10.79 10.09
N HIS A 154 -12.46 9.62 9.98
CA HIS A 154 -13.92 9.46 10.03
C HIS A 154 -14.47 10.01 11.35
N GLU A 155 -15.54 10.78 11.31
CA GLU A 155 -16.11 11.47 12.47
C GLU A 155 -16.36 10.53 13.65
N HIS A 156 -16.95 9.37 13.40
CA HIS A 156 -17.20 8.38 14.44
C HIS A 156 -15.92 7.86 15.11
N SER A 157 -14.83 7.62 14.35
CA SER A 157 -13.53 7.20 14.93
C SER A 157 -12.93 8.30 15.80
N VAL A 158 -13.12 9.57 15.43
CA VAL A 158 -12.68 10.73 16.21
C VAL A 158 -13.51 10.90 17.48
N GLU A 159 -14.82 10.65 17.43
CA GLU A 159 -15.68 10.65 18.61
C GLU A 159 -15.25 9.58 19.62
N LEU A 160 -14.95 8.35 19.15
CA LEU A 160 -14.42 7.27 20.00
C LEU A 160 -13.08 7.65 20.63
N LEU A 161 -12.18 8.27 19.85
CA LEU A 161 -10.90 8.76 20.35
C LEU A 161 -11.05 9.71 21.54
N TYR A 162 -11.97 10.68 21.45
CA TYR A 162 -12.18 11.64 22.55
C TYR A 162 -12.93 11.04 23.75
N GLN A 163 -13.56 9.87 23.61
CA GLN A 163 -14.19 9.11 24.68
C GLN A 163 -13.25 8.10 25.34
N SER A 164 -12.09 7.84 24.71
CA SER A 164 -11.07 6.87 25.16
C SER A 164 -10.15 7.44 26.23
N SER A 165 -9.25 6.60 26.75
CA SER A 165 -8.18 7.03 27.67
C SER A 165 -6.93 7.57 26.95
N VAL A 166 -6.93 7.66 25.63
CA VAL A 166 -5.83 8.13 24.81
C VAL A 166 -5.51 9.60 25.11
N ASN A 167 -4.23 9.88 25.37
CA ASN A 167 -3.75 11.24 25.51
C ASN A 167 -3.61 11.90 24.13
N VAL A 168 -4.50 12.84 23.80
CA VAL A 168 -4.50 13.53 22.50
C VAL A 168 -3.74 14.84 22.62
N MET A 169 -2.62 14.94 21.90
CA MET A 169 -1.75 16.13 21.89
C MET A 169 -1.82 16.83 20.52
N THR A 170 -2.49 17.96 20.47
CA THR A 170 -2.57 18.84 19.30
C THR A 170 -2.34 20.31 19.72
N PRO A 171 -1.77 21.16 18.90
CA PRO A 171 -1.00 20.88 17.67
C PRO A 171 0.49 20.65 17.99
N TYR A 172 0.98 19.44 17.86
CA TYR A 172 2.39 19.09 18.12
C TYR A 172 3.02 18.37 16.93
N VAL A 173 4.34 18.55 16.79
CA VAL A 173 5.18 17.90 15.78
C VAL A 173 6.35 17.20 16.44
N PRO A 174 6.82 16.06 15.91
CA PRO A 174 8.06 15.43 16.33
C PRO A 174 9.24 16.37 16.11
N LEU A 175 10.20 16.37 17.04
CA LEU A 175 11.42 17.18 16.99
C LEU A 175 12.68 16.32 17.02
N GLU A 176 12.77 15.36 17.94
CA GLU A 176 13.95 14.53 18.16
C GLU A 176 13.54 13.19 18.78
N ILE A 177 14.24 12.12 18.41
CA ILE A 177 14.18 10.83 19.11
C ILE A 177 15.46 10.64 19.90
N LYS A 178 15.34 10.19 21.14
CA LYS A 178 16.47 9.74 21.95
C LYS A 178 16.34 8.27 22.29
N GLY A 179 17.45 7.56 22.26
CA GLY A 179 17.49 6.14 22.57
C GLY A 179 18.89 5.58 22.45
N GLU A 180 19.03 4.30 22.73
CA GLU A 180 20.30 3.57 22.70
C GLU A 180 20.14 2.22 22.01
N ASN A 181 21.23 1.75 21.37
CA ASN A 181 21.29 0.43 20.75
C ASN A 181 20.16 0.17 19.73
N GLY A 182 19.74 1.21 18.99
CA GLY A 182 18.67 1.12 18.02
C GLY A 182 17.24 1.12 18.62
N HIS A 183 17.10 1.30 19.94
CA HIS A 183 15.80 1.41 20.60
C HIS A 183 15.52 2.86 21.00
N ALA A 184 14.46 3.43 20.52
CA ALA A 184 13.93 4.72 20.93
C ALA A 184 13.36 4.62 22.36
N GLN A 185 13.75 5.53 23.24
CA GLN A 185 13.33 5.58 24.65
C GLN A 185 12.48 6.81 24.95
N SER A 186 12.66 7.87 24.18
CA SER A 186 11.81 9.05 24.26
C SER A 186 11.65 9.75 22.91
N LEU A 187 10.51 10.44 22.75
CA LEU A 187 10.21 11.33 21.64
C LEU A 187 10.04 12.74 22.18
N THR A 188 10.86 13.66 21.72
CA THR A 188 10.67 15.08 21.96
C THR A 188 9.71 15.64 20.94
N VAL A 189 8.66 16.34 21.39
CA VAL A 189 7.66 17.00 20.54
C VAL A 189 7.62 18.49 20.83
N GLN A 190 7.35 19.28 19.80
CA GLN A 190 7.22 20.73 19.90
C GLN A 190 5.81 21.16 19.50
N ARG A 191 5.25 22.09 20.27
CA ARG A 191 3.99 22.72 19.93
C ARG A 191 4.14 23.63 18.72
N VAL A 192 3.25 23.52 17.77
CA VAL A 192 3.30 24.31 16.52
C VAL A 192 3.18 25.79 16.82
N LYS A 193 4.09 26.60 16.27
CA LYS A 193 4.20 28.05 16.49
C LYS A 193 4.44 28.45 17.97
N SER A 194 5.13 27.62 18.72
CA SER A 194 5.49 27.84 20.12
C SER A 194 6.90 27.27 20.39
N ASP A 195 7.56 27.76 21.42
CA ASP A 195 8.82 27.20 21.92
C ASP A 195 8.57 26.09 22.97
N GLU A 196 7.33 25.73 23.22
CA GLU A 196 6.95 24.68 24.13
C GLU A 196 7.41 23.33 23.62
N VAL A 197 8.25 22.65 24.38
CA VAL A 197 8.83 21.35 24.07
C VAL A 197 8.51 20.38 25.19
N ILE A 198 8.06 19.19 24.84
CA ILE A 198 7.71 18.12 25.79
C ILE A 198 8.46 16.85 25.39
N GLU A 199 9.06 16.17 26.35
CA GLU A 199 9.66 14.86 26.16
C GLU A 199 8.68 13.76 26.62
N LEU A 200 8.36 12.84 25.73
CA LEU A 200 7.44 11.72 25.95
C LEU A 200 8.25 10.43 26.08
N PRO A 201 8.17 9.68 27.18
CA PRO A 201 8.75 8.36 27.27
C PRO A 201 8.00 7.39 26.35
N ILE A 202 8.73 6.55 25.61
CA ILE A 202 8.15 5.61 24.66
C ILE A 202 8.80 4.23 24.74
N ASP A 203 8.00 3.18 24.58
CA ASP A 203 8.45 1.82 24.29
C ASP A 203 8.23 1.47 22.82
N ALA A 204 7.28 2.17 22.14
CA ALA A 204 7.05 2.07 20.73
C ALA A 204 6.54 3.40 20.14
N LEU A 205 6.96 3.70 18.91
CA LEU A 205 6.54 4.86 18.13
C LEU A 205 5.93 4.38 16.81
N ILE A 206 4.65 4.67 16.59
CA ILE A 206 3.94 4.35 15.33
C ILE A 206 3.84 5.64 14.50
N VAL A 207 4.37 5.61 13.28
CA VAL A 207 4.33 6.75 12.35
C VAL A 207 3.24 6.51 11.31
N SER A 208 2.13 7.25 11.42
CA SER A 208 0.95 7.15 10.55
C SER A 208 0.75 8.43 9.73
N PHE A 209 1.80 8.87 9.03
CA PHE A 209 1.76 10.05 8.13
C PHE A 209 1.23 9.72 6.73
N GLY A 210 0.82 8.45 6.52
CA GLY A 210 0.45 7.91 5.22
C GLY A 210 1.68 7.56 4.38
N PHE A 211 1.43 7.30 3.12
CA PHE A 211 2.45 6.83 2.20
C PHE A 211 2.71 7.87 1.11
N SER A 212 3.93 7.91 0.62
CA SER A 212 4.28 8.58 -0.62
C SER A 212 4.29 7.54 -1.73
N THR A 213 3.61 7.83 -2.83
CA THR A 213 3.68 7.02 -4.03
C THR A 213 4.85 7.50 -4.90
N ASN A 214 5.67 6.55 -5.36
CA ASN A 214 6.76 6.85 -6.25
C ASN A 214 6.49 6.24 -7.63
N ASN A 215 5.96 7.09 -8.52
CA ASN A 215 5.69 6.73 -9.92
C ASN A 215 6.74 7.29 -10.88
N LYS A 216 7.96 7.58 -10.40
CA LYS A 216 9.01 8.18 -11.24
C LYS A 216 9.30 7.33 -12.49
N ASN A 217 9.21 6.00 -12.36
CA ASN A 217 9.47 5.09 -13.48
C ASN A 217 8.40 5.10 -14.56
N LEU A 218 7.14 5.50 -14.27
CA LEU A 218 6.11 5.64 -15.30
C LEU A 218 6.54 6.55 -16.44
N ARG A 219 7.32 7.60 -16.15
CA ARG A 219 7.85 8.53 -17.16
C ARG A 219 8.82 7.88 -18.13
N ASN A 220 9.44 6.78 -17.72
CA ASN A 220 10.42 6.03 -18.50
C ASN A 220 9.78 4.94 -19.36
N TRP A 221 8.47 4.67 -19.18
CA TRP A 221 7.78 3.55 -19.82
C TRP A 221 7.15 3.92 -21.16
N ASN A 222 7.25 5.18 -21.57
CA ASN A 222 6.73 5.68 -22.85
C ASN A 222 5.24 5.34 -23.09
N VAL A 223 4.43 5.47 -22.05
CA VAL A 223 2.97 5.33 -22.07
C VAL A 223 2.33 6.65 -21.67
N ASP A 224 1.16 6.95 -22.20
CA ASP A 224 0.41 8.14 -21.82
C ASP A 224 -0.11 8.01 -20.40
N TYR A 225 0.01 9.07 -19.63
CA TYR A 225 -0.46 9.08 -18.25
C TYR A 225 -1.10 10.45 -17.90
N LYS A 226 -2.04 10.39 -16.98
CA LYS A 226 -2.70 11.57 -16.42
C LYS A 226 -2.49 11.56 -14.91
N ARG A 227 -1.87 12.64 -14.38
CA ARG A 227 -1.45 12.72 -12.98
C ARG A 227 -0.44 11.61 -12.63
N SER A 228 -0.87 10.53 -11.98
CA SER A 228 -0.04 9.41 -11.55
C SER A 228 -0.50 8.06 -12.10
N SER A 229 -1.51 8.03 -12.98
CA SER A 229 -2.12 6.81 -13.52
C SER A 229 -2.01 6.79 -15.03
N ILE A 230 -1.91 5.59 -15.61
CA ILE A 230 -1.73 5.34 -17.03
C ILE A 230 -3.08 5.41 -17.74
N THR A 231 -3.19 6.23 -18.77
CA THR A 231 -4.41 6.33 -19.58
C THR A 231 -4.58 5.06 -20.40
N VAL A 232 -5.77 4.46 -20.35
CA VAL A 232 -6.10 3.25 -21.10
C VAL A 232 -7.43 3.40 -21.87
N ASN A 233 -7.57 2.58 -22.91
CA ASN A 233 -8.84 2.46 -23.66
C ASN A 233 -9.81 1.46 -22.97
N ALA A 234 -10.94 1.19 -23.59
CA ALA A 234 -11.96 0.25 -23.09
C ALA A 234 -11.49 -1.23 -23.00
N GLN A 235 -10.36 -1.56 -23.60
CA GLN A 235 -9.70 -2.86 -23.55
C GLN A 235 -8.53 -2.88 -22.56
N PHE A 236 -8.36 -1.81 -21.79
CA PHE A 236 -7.24 -1.59 -20.84
C PHE A 236 -5.86 -1.52 -21.51
N GLU A 237 -5.82 -1.31 -22.85
CA GLU A 237 -4.59 -1.08 -23.57
C GLU A 237 -4.13 0.37 -23.41
N THR A 238 -2.82 0.55 -23.22
CA THR A 238 -2.17 1.86 -23.12
C THR A 238 -1.95 2.48 -24.51
N SER A 239 -1.30 3.64 -24.57
CA SER A 239 -0.85 4.24 -25.84
C SER A 239 0.23 3.41 -26.55
N GLN A 240 0.79 2.40 -25.90
CA GLN A 240 1.78 1.49 -26.49
C GLN A 240 1.16 0.12 -26.69
N GLU A 241 1.10 -0.31 -27.97
CA GLU A 241 0.54 -1.59 -28.39
C GLU A 241 1.17 -2.79 -27.66
N GLY A 242 0.34 -3.69 -27.12
CA GLY A 242 0.77 -4.86 -26.35
C GLY A 242 1.12 -4.55 -24.89
N VAL A 243 0.88 -3.31 -24.43
CA VAL A 243 1.03 -2.89 -23.05
C VAL A 243 -0.33 -2.49 -22.48
N TYR A 244 -0.72 -3.12 -21.39
CA TYR A 244 -2.00 -2.93 -20.71
C TYR A 244 -1.78 -2.39 -19.31
N ALA A 245 -2.76 -1.68 -18.74
CA ALA A 245 -2.73 -1.27 -17.34
C ALA A 245 -4.09 -1.49 -16.68
N ILE A 246 -4.08 -1.93 -15.41
CA ILE A 246 -5.27 -2.30 -14.63
C ILE A 246 -5.15 -1.85 -13.16
N GLY A 247 -6.27 -1.90 -12.46
CA GLY A 247 -6.33 -1.53 -11.04
C GLY A 247 -6.00 -0.05 -10.84
N GLY A 248 -5.44 0.31 -9.71
CA GLY A 248 -5.05 1.69 -9.39
C GLY A 248 -3.98 2.30 -10.31
N ALA A 249 -3.35 1.49 -11.20
CA ALA A 249 -2.42 1.98 -12.21
C ALA A 249 -3.14 2.57 -13.43
N ALA A 250 -4.39 2.19 -13.69
CA ALA A 250 -5.15 2.58 -14.87
C ALA A 250 -6.07 3.79 -14.60
N GLU A 251 -6.19 4.66 -15.60
CA GLU A 251 -7.11 5.81 -15.63
C GLU A 251 -7.94 5.79 -16.92
N TYR A 252 -9.26 5.84 -16.77
CA TYR A 252 -10.23 5.92 -17.86
C TYR A 252 -11.52 6.59 -17.36
N ASP A 253 -12.39 7.02 -18.28
CA ASP A 253 -13.64 7.68 -17.92
C ASP A 253 -14.56 6.73 -17.15
N GLY A 254 -15.03 7.18 -15.98
CA GLY A 254 -15.86 6.38 -15.08
C GLY A 254 -15.09 5.45 -14.16
N LYS A 255 -13.76 5.55 -14.09
CA LYS A 255 -12.93 4.79 -13.14
C LYS A 255 -13.36 5.02 -11.70
N ILE A 256 -13.48 3.92 -10.96
CA ILE A 256 -13.70 3.90 -9.52
C ILE A 256 -12.55 3.11 -8.88
N ASP A 257 -11.88 3.69 -7.89
CA ASP A 257 -10.74 3.08 -7.21
C ASP A 257 -11.19 2.07 -6.14
N LEU A 258 -11.73 0.94 -6.60
CA LEU A 258 -12.11 -0.20 -5.76
C LEU A 258 -11.32 -1.45 -6.17
N ILE A 259 -11.01 -2.30 -5.18
CA ILE A 259 -10.35 -3.60 -5.43
C ILE A 259 -11.19 -4.45 -6.39
N ALA A 260 -12.51 -4.50 -6.18
CA ALA A 260 -13.43 -5.27 -7.02
C ALA A 260 -13.44 -4.81 -8.49
N VAL A 261 -13.26 -3.51 -8.74
CA VAL A 261 -13.15 -2.97 -10.11
C VAL A 261 -11.85 -3.47 -10.76
N GLY A 262 -10.72 -3.36 -10.06
CA GLY A 262 -9.44 -3.88 -10.57
C GLY A 262 -9.46 -5.40 -10.83
N MET A 263 -10.17 -6.17 -10.01
CA MET A 263 -10.38 -7.60 -10.25
C MET A 263 -11.19 -7.87 -11.54
N GLY A 264 -12.17 -7.02 -11.85
CA GLY A 264 -12.96 -7.12 -13.09
C GLY A 264 -12.19 -6.71 -14.34
N GLU A 265 -11.24 -5.80 -14.22
CA GLU A 265 -10.39 -5.31 -15.31
C GLU A 265 -9.37 -6.37 -15.78
N ALA A 266 -8.83 -7.15 -14.84
CA ALA A 266 -7.78 -8.13 -15.10
C ALA A 266 -8.14 -9.16 -16.18
N PRO A 267 -9.30 -9.84 -16.15
CA PRO A 267 -9.64 -10.82 -17.19
C PRO A 267 -9.81 -10.18 -18.57
N ILE A 268 -10.26 -8.93 -18.66
CA ILE A 268 -10.40 -8.23 -19.94
C ILE A 268 -9.02 -7.94 -20.51
N ALA A 269 -8.12 -7.33 -19.73
CA ALA A 269 -6.76 -7.01 -20.17
C ALA A 269 -5.97 -8.26 -20.57
N ILE A 270 -6.07 -9.34 -19.79
CA ILE A 270 -5.40 -10.61 -20.10
C ILE A 270 -5.93 -11.22 -21.40
N ASN A 271 -7.26 -11.21 -21.61
CA ASN A 271 -7.83 -11.72 -22.86
C ASN A 271 -7.34 -10.91 -24.07
N GLN A 272 -7.26 -9.59 -23.96
CA GLN A 272 -6.72 -8.73 -25.02
C GLN A 272 -5.22 -8.99 -25.24
N ALA A 273 -4.44 -9.17 -24.19
CA ALA A 273 -3.02 -9.52 -24.30
C ALA A 273 -2.82 -10.89 -25.02
N ILE A 274 -3.66 -11.87 -24.74
CA ILE A 274 -3.64 -13.16 -25.44
C ILE A 274 -3.96 -13.00 -26.94
N GLN A 275 -5.01 -12.24 -27.27
CA GLN A 275 -5.38 -11.96 -28.67
C GLN A 275 -4.27 -11.20 -29.41
N TYR A 276 -3.59 -10.30 -28.75
CA TYR A 276 -2.43 -9.59 -29.28
C TYR A 276 -1.26 -10.54 -29.57
N ILE A 277 -0.96 -11.47 -28.66
CA ILE A 277 0.12 -12.45 -28.82
C ILE A 277 -0.18 -13.49 -29.91
N GLU A 278 -1.45 -13.89 -30.02
CA GLU A 278 -1.94 -14.95 -30.92
C GLU A 278 -3.16 -14.47 -31.71
N PRO A 279 -3.01 -13.56 -32.68
CA PRO A 279 -4.13 -12.96 -33.39
C PRO A 279 -4.98 -13.97 -34.18
N ASP A 280 -4.36 -15.04 -34.66
CA ASP A 280 -5.04 -16.13 -35.39
C ASP A 280 -5.58 -17.23 -34.47
N GLY A 281 -5.33 -17.09 -33.15
CA GLY A 281 -5.79 -18.05 -32.15
C GLY A 281 -7.32 -18.03 -31.96
N LYS A 282 -7.94 -19.20 -31.79
CA LYS A 282 -9.36 -19.30 -31.39
C LYS A 282 -9.51 -19.04 -29.87
N ASN A 283 -8.91 -17.95 -29.40
CA ASN A 283 -8.80 -17.62 -27.98
C ASN A 283 -10.13 -17.01 -27.49
N ARG A 284 -11.17 -17.82 -27.33
CA ARG A 284 -12.35 -17.40 -26.57
C ARG A 284 -12.12 -17.69 -25.11
N PRO A 285 -12.44 -16.74 -24.20
CA PRO A 285 -12.39 -17.01 -22.77
C PRO A 285 -13.24 -18.27 -22.46
N VAL A 286 -12.62 -19.23 -21.80
CA VAL A 286 -13.29 -20.47 -21.39
C VAL A 286 -13.74 -20.28 -19.93
N HIS A 287 -14.96 -20.72 -19.62
CA HIS A 287 -15.43 -20.71 -18.24
C HIS A 287 -14.60 -21.69 -17.39
N SER A 288 -14.27 -21.30 -16.17
CA SER A 288 -13.45 -22.11 -15.25
C SER A 288 -14.04 -23.53 -15.04
N THR A 289 -15.35 -23.66 -15.05
CA THR A 289 -16.07 -24.95 -14.97
C THR A 289 -15.79 -25.88 -16.14
N SER A 290 -15.34 -25.37 -17.28
CA SER A 290 -14.96 -26.16 -18.45
C SER A 290 -13.50 -26.59 -18.46
N LEU A 291 -12.71 -26.14 -17.44
CA LEU A 291 -11.30 -26.45 -17.30
C LEU A 291 -11.02 -27.49 -16.20
N ILE A 292 -12.05 -27.89 -15.46
CA ILE A 292 -11.97 -28.89 -14.38
C ILE A 292 -12.56 -30.18 -14.95
N GLU A 293 -11.69 -31.08 -15.40
CA GLU A 293 -11.95 -32.52 -15.53
C GLU A 293 -11.31 -33.25 -14.35
#